data_f8bfeb460854a65b31f38ab239ac583d
#
_entry.id   f8bfeb460854a65b31f38ab239ac583d
#
_cell.length_a   1.000
_cell.length_b   1.000
_cell.length_c   1.000
_cell.angle_alpha   90.00
_cell.angle_beta   90.00
_cell.angle_gamma   90.00
#
_symmetry.space_group_name_H-M   'P 1'
#
loop_
_entity.id
_entity.type
_entity.pdbx_description
1 polymer ?
#
loop_
_entity_poly.entity_id
_entity_poly.type
_entity_poly.pdbx_seq_one_letter_code
_entity_poly.pdbx_strand_id
1 'polypeptide(L)'
;MKITRVETVRLQEFANIVWVRLHTDEGIVGLGETFMGAAAVEAYIHETVAAKLIGRDPLQIEGINRDLQNYLGWRSAGVETRGNSAIDIALWDIFGKAHGKPVCDMLGGRSRDRIRVYNTCAGYRYIRDSRAQKVANWGIGQAEGDYEDLEAFLHHADDLAHSLLEQGITGMKIWPFDVAAERSNGYDISPDELRTALEPFAKIRHAVGDKMDIMVEFHSLWSLPMAKKLAGALAEFNTYWHEDPFRLDNIGDLKEYAQHSKAWVCASETLSYTHAFREYLETGVAGVAMLDLSWCGGLTEARKIAALAEAWHVPVAPHDCTGPVVYAASCHFSLHARNALIQESVRAFYTGWYTELVTELPTVTKGEVTVNMKPGLGLELLPEIWNRPDAIVRVSDAA
;
A
#
# COMPACT_ATOMS: atom_id res chain seq x y z
N MET A 1 -10.54 -0.11 -29.87
CA MET A 1 -9.67 -0.98 -29.06
C MET A 1 -10.50 -1.98 -28.29
N LYS A 2 -10.07 -3.25 -28.23
CA LYS A 2 -10.74 -4.32 -27.46
C LYS A 2 -9.72 -5.14 -26.68
N ILE A 3 -10.05 -5.54 -25.47
CA ILE A 3 -9.26 -6.50 -24.71
C ILE A 3 -9.37 -7.87 -25.39
N THR A 4 -8.23 -8.47 -25.73
CA THR A 4 -8.17 -9.76 -26.41
C THR A 4 -7.70 -10.89 -25.50
N ARG A 5 -6.92 -10.56 -24.44
CA ARG A 5 -6.29 -11.52 -23.54
C ARG A 5 -6.12 -10.94 -22.14
N VAL A 6 -6.34 -11.78 -21.15
CA VAL A 6 -5.98 -11.55 -19.75
C VAL A 6 -4.89 -12.55 -19.39
N GLU A 7 -3.76 -12.05 -18.93
CA GLU A 7 -2.60 -12.86 -18.55
C GLU A 7 -2.16 -12.50 -17.15
N THR A 8 -1.83 -13.50 -16.34
CA THR A 8 -1.26 -13.29 -15.00
C THR A 8 0.05 -14.01 -14.86
N VAL A 9 0.93 -13.47 -14.02
CA VAL A 9 2.13 -14.15 -13.57
C VAL A 9 2.28 -14.01 -12.06
N ARG A 10 2.70 -15.11 -11.43
CA ARG A 10 3.12 -15.17 -10.02
C ARG A 10 4.49 -15.81 -9.95
N LEU A 11 5.32 -15.36 -9.03
CA LEU A 11 6.61 -15.97 -8.72
C LEU A 11 6.54 -16.64 -7.34
N GLN A 12 7.19 -17.79 -7.17
CA GLN A 12 7.22 -18.44 -5.85
C GLN A 12 8.03 -17.64 -4.84
N GLU A 13 9.09 -16.98 -5.30
CA GLU A 13 9.94 -16.10 -4.51
C GLU A 13 9.17 -14.89 -3.95
N PHE A 14 8.16 -14.38 -4.69
CA PHE A 14 7.28 -13.28 -4.29
C PHE A 14 5.85 -13.80 -4.10
N ALA A 15 5.70 -14.70 -3.14
CA ALA A 15 4.52 -15.57 -3.00
C ALA A 15 3.18 -14.83 -2.82
N ASN A 16 3.23 -13.55 -2.43
CA ASN A 16 2.04 -12.73 -2.18
C ASN A 16 1.64 -11.85 -3.37
N ILE A 17 2.48 -11.73 -4.40
CA ILE A 17 2.24 -10.84 -5.52
C ILE A 17 1.62 -11.58 -6.70
N VAL A 18 0.65 -10.96 -7.37
CA VAL A 18 0.18 -11.33 -8.69
C VAL A 18 0.20 -10.11 -9.60
N TRP A 19 0.84 -10.25 -10.74
CA TRP A 19 0.82 -9.26 -11.82
C TRP A 19 -0.17 -9.66 -12.88
N VAL A 20 -0.82 -8.66 -13.48
CA VAL A 20 -1.84 -8.83 -14.51
C VAL A 20 -1.44 -8.03 -15.74
N ARG A 21 -1.51 -8.66 -16.92
CA ARG A 21 -1.45 -7.94 -18.20
C ARG A 21 -2.78 -8.05 -18.93
N LEU A 22 -3.28 -6.93 -19.41
CA LEU A 22 -4.41 -6.84 -20.29
C LEU A 22 -3.92 -6.49 -21.70
N HIS A 23 -4.05 -7.43 -22.64
CA HIS A 23 -3.65 -7.23 -24.03
C HIS A 23 -4.83 -6.73 -24.85
N THR A 24 -4.54 -5.86 -25.83
CA THR A 24 -5.55 -5.29 -26.73
C THR A 24 -5.29 -5.67 -28.20
N ASP A 25 -6.31 -5.56 -29.05
CA ASP A 25 -6.21 -5.78 -30.50
C ASP A 25 -5.38 -4.68 -31.22
N GLU A 26 -5.05 -3.60 -30.53
CA GLU A 26 -4.15 -2.53 -31.05
C GLU A 26 -2.70 -2.67 -30.56
N GLY A 27 -2.37 -3.77 -29.88
CA GLY A 27 -1.02 -4.06 -29.40
C GLY A 27 -0.62 -3.30 -28.13
N ILE A 28 -1.52 -2.54 -27.53
CA ILE A 28 -1.29 -1.90 -26.22
C ILE A 28 -1.52 -2.94 -25.14
N VAL A 29 -0.59 -2.99 -24.17
CA VAL A 29 -0.67 -3.89 -23.01
C VAL A 29 -0.66 -3.07 -21.73
N GLY A 30 -1.66 -3.26 -20.88
CA GLY A 30 -1.72 -2.65 -19.55
C GLY A 30 -1.22 -3.58 -18.48
N LEU A 31 -0.51 -3.02 -17.50
CA LEU A 31 0.07 -3.72 -16.37
C LEU A 31 -0.63 -3.33 -15.08
N GLY A 32 -1.02 -4.33 -14.29
CA GLY A 32 -1.57 -4.17 -12.95
C GLY A 32 -0.96 -5.14 -11.96
N GLU A 33 -1.18 -4.90 -10.69
CA GLU A 33 -0.61 -5.68 -9.59
C GLU A 33 -1.53 -5.67 -8.40
N THR A 34 -1.50 -6.74 -7.61
CA THR A 34 -2.04 -6.75 -6.26
C THR A 34 -1.26 -7.69 -5.35
N PHE A 35 -1.49 -7.55 -4.06
CA PHE A 35 -0.74 -8.21 -3.01
C PHE A 35 -1.66 -9.00 -2.08
N MET A 36 -1.16 -10.12 -1.54
CA MET A 36 -1.81 -11.10 -0.69
C MET A 36 -2.90 -11.95 -1.35
N GLY A 37 -2.88 -13.23 -1.05
CA GLY A 37 -3.82 -14.20 -1.59
C GLY A 37 -3.65 -14.44 -3.08
N ALA A 38 -2.44 -14.23 -3.63
CA ALA A 38 -2.13 -14.20 -5.06
C ALA A 38 -2.74 -15.35 -5.86
N ALA A 39 -2.68 -16.60 -5.37
CA ALA A 39 -3.25 -17.75 -6.07
C ALA A 39 -4.79 -17.71 -6.12
N ALA A 40 -5.45 -17.24 -5.06
CA ALA A 40 -6.90 -17.11 -5.03
C ALA A 40 -7.36 -15.94 -5.91
N VAL A 41 -6.63 -14.83 -5.90
CA VAL A 41 -6.88 -13.68 -6.77
C VAL A 41 -6.70 -14.05 -8.24
N GLU A 42 -5.63 -14.77 -8.60
CA GLU A 42 -5.43 -15.28 -9.96
C GLU A 42 -6.61 -16.15 -10.41
N ALA A 43 -7.06 -17.09 -9.56
CA ALA A 43 -8.23 -17.92 -9.87
C ALA A 43 -9.48 -17.06 -10.11
N TYR A 44 -9.76 -16.08 -9.27
CA TYR A 44 -10.88 -15.16 -9.46
C TYR A 44 -10.77 -14.38 -10.77
N ILE A 45 -9.60 -13.87 -11.11
CA ILE A 45 -9.36 -13.13 -12.35
C ILE A 45 -9.71 -14.02 -13.57
N HIS A 46 -9.20 -15.24 -13.63
CA HIS A 46 -9.38 -16.10 -14.79
C HIS A 46 -10.75 -16.77 -14.87
N GLU A 47 -11.32 -17.20 -13.73
CA GLU A 47 -12.61 -17.89 -13.71
C GLU A 47 -13.82 -16.96 -13.75
N THR A 48 -13.65 -15.70 -13.30
CA THR A 48 -14.79 -14.78 -13.15
C THR A 48 -14.63 -13.52 -13.97
N VAL A 49 -13.46 -12.88 -13.91
CA VAL A 49 -13.24 -11.53 -14.46
C VAL A 49 -12.95 -11.59 -15.97
N ALA A 50 -12.11 -12.52 -16.42
CA ALA A 50 -11.64 -12.58 -17.81
C ALA A 50 -12.80 -12.64 -18.82
N ALA A 51 -13.82 -13.45 -18.55
CA ALA A 51 -15.00 -13.57 -19.41
C ALA A 51 -15.82 -12.26 -19.50
N LYS A 52 -15.72 -11.39 -18.50
CA LYS A 52 -16.39 -10.08 -18.51
C LYS A 52 -15.57 -9.00 -19.21
N LEU A 53 -14.26 -9.20 -19.35
CA LEU A 53 -13.34 -8.23 -19.93
C LEU A 53 -13.06 -8.44 -21.41
N ILE A 54 -12.89 -9.70 -21.82
CA ILE A 54 -12.54 -10.04 -23.21
C ILE A 54 -13.62 -9.52 -24.17
N GLY A 55 -13.17 -8.79 -25.20
CA GLY A 55 -14.05 -8.11 -26.15
C GLY A 55 -14.52 -6.72 -25.74
N ARG A 56 -14.29 -6.30 -24.48
CA ARG A 56 -14.65 -4.95 -24.00
C ARG A 56 -13.65 -3.91 -24.46
N ASP A 57 -14.10 -2.70 -24.58
CA ASP A 57 -13.24 -1.52 -24.75
C ASP A 57 -12.60 -1.14 -23.40
N PRO A 58 -11.26 -1.25 -23.27
CA PRO A 58 -10.56 -0.95 -22.01
C PRO A 58 -10.64 0.52 -21.59
N LEU A 59 -11.00 1.43 -22.50
CA LEU A 59 -11.15 2.85 -22.18
C LEU A 59 -12.45 3.16 -21.42
N GLN A 60 -13.39 2.21 -21.36
CA GLN A 60 -14.65 2.34 -20.62
C GLN A 60 -14.46 1.89 -19.13
N ILE A 61 -13.47 2.48 -18.46
CA ILE A 61 -13.00 2.07 -17.11
C ILE A 61 -14.15 2.05 -16.10
N GLU A 62 -14.94 3.13 -15.99
CA GLU A 62 -16.05 3.22 -15.03
C GLU A 62 -17.13 2.14 -15.29
N GLY A 63 -17.41 1.86 -16.58
CA GLY A 63 -18.36 0.80 -16.94
C GLY A 63 -17.86 -0.59 -16.56
N ILE A 64 -16.58 -0.85 -16.76
CA ILE A 64 -15.92 -2.10 -16.35
C ILE A 64 -15.91 -2.20 -14.83
N ASN A 65 -15.46 -1.16 -14.12
CA ASN A 65 -15.40 -1.13 -12.66
C ASN A 65 -16.79 -1.45 -12.04
N ARG A 66 -17.85 -0.82 -12.52
CA ARG A 66 -19.23 -1.11 -12.09
C ARG A 66 -19.59 -2.59 -12.27
N ASP A 67 -19.31 -3.14 -13.45
CA ASP A 67 -19.72 -4.51 -13.80
C ASP A 67 -18.89 -5.56 -13.04
N LEU A 68 -17.65 -5.23 -12.63
CA LEU A 68 -16.81 -6.09 -11.80
C LEU A 68 -17.24 -6.12 -10.33
N GLN A 69 -17.93 -5.10 -9.82
CA GLN A 69 -18.46 -5.11 -8.46
C GLN A 69 -19.60 -6.14 -8.27
N ASN A 70 -20.06 -6.75 -9.36
CA ASN A 70 -21.07 -7.81 -9.38
C ASN A 70 -22.45 -7.37 -8.88
N TYR A 71 -23.45 -8.26 -9.09
CA TYR A 71 -24.85 -8.01 -8.74
C TYR A 71 -25.06 -7.74 -7.23
N LEU A 72 -24.36 -8.48 -6.36
CA LEU A 72 -24.47 -8.31 -4.90
C LEU A 72 -23.53 -7.24 -4.32
N GLY A 73 -22.58 -6.74 -5.12
CA GLY A 73 -21.51 -5.83 -4.67
C GLY A 73 -20.48 -6.51 -3.77
N TRP A 74 -19.27 -5.94 -3.74
CA TRP A 74 -18.18 -6.33 -2.85
C TRP A 74 -17.99 -5.27 -1.76
N ARG A 75 -17.71 -5.68 -0.51
CA ARG A 75 -17.67 -4.77 0.64
C ARG A 75 -16.39 -4.89 1.47
N SER A 76 -15.43 -5.69 1.04
CA SER A 76 -14.17 -5.88 1.76
C SER A 76 -12.97 -5.87 0.83
N ALA A 77 -11.78 -5.66 1.36
CA ALA A 77 -10.51 -5.80 0.63
C ALA A 77 -10.11 -7.28 0.44
N GLY A 78 -11.10 -8.15 0.16
CA GLY A 78 -10.90 -9.57 -0.10
C GLY A 78 -10.41 -9.86 -1.52
N VAL A 79 -10.40 -11.14 -1.88
CA VAL A 79 -9.90 -11.66 -3.18
C VAL A 79 -10.51 -10.92 -4.36
N GLU A 80 -11.81 -10.69 -4.34
CA GLU A 80 -12.54 -10.05 -5.44
C GLU A 80 -12.09 -8.59 -5.62
N THR A 81 -12.00 -7.85 -4.53
CA THR A 81 -11.60 -6.44 -4.59
C THR A 81 -10.15 -6.30 -5.00
N ARG A 82 -9.27 -7.19 -4.53
CA ARG A 82 -7.86 -7.22 -4.93
C ARG A 82 -7.71 -7.51 -6.42
N GLY A 83 -8.44 -8.50 -6.94
CA GLY A 83 -8.46 -8.78 -8.38
C GLY A 83 -8.99 -7.62 -9.20
N ASN A 84 -10.09 -7.00 -8.75
CA ASN A 84 -10.67 -5.83 -9.41
C ASN A 84 -9.70 -4.63 -9.38
N SER A 85 -8.97 -4.43 -8.28
CA SER A 85 -7.97 -3.36 -8.16
C SER A 85 -6.82 -3.53 -9.15
N ALA A 86 -6.28 -4.76 -9.27
CA ALA A 86 -5.21 -5.05 -10.24
C ALA A 86 -5.69 -4.80 -11.69
N ILE A 87 -6.91 -5.20 -12.02
CA ILE A 87 -7.52 -4.93 -13.33
C ILE A 87 -7.69 -3.43 -13.56
N ASP A 88 -8.18 -2.69 -12.57
CA ASP A 88 -8.38 -1.24 -12.69
C ASP A 88 -7.06 -0.51 -12.92
N ILE A 89 -6.00 -0.87 -12.21
CA ILE A 89 -4.65 -0.31 -12.42
C ILE A 89 -4.18 -0.58 -13.86
N ALA A 90 -4.38 -1.81 -14.37
CA ALA A 90 -4.02 -2.15 -15.75
C ALA A 90 -4.83 -1.38 -16.80
N LEU A 91 -6.11 -1.11 -16.53
CA LEU A 91 -6.95 -0.29 -17.42
C LEU A 91 -6.48 1.16 -17.47
N TRP A 92 -6.09 1.74 -16.33
CA TRP A 92 -5.52 3.09 -16.30
C TRP A 92 -4.16 3.17 -16.99
N ASP A 93 -3.35 2.11 -16.90
CA ASP A 93 -2.10 2.01 -17.65
C ASP A 93 -2.36 2.00 -19.17
N ILE A 94 -3.33 1.18 -19.67
CA ILE A 94 -3.77 1.23 -21.06
C ILE A 94 -4.25 2.62 -21.45
N PHE A 95 -5.05 3.27 -20.59
CA PHE A 95 -5.60 4.58 -20.88
C PHE A 95 -4.51 5.62 -21.09
N GLY A 96 -3.48 5.61 -20.22
CA GLY A 96 -2.31 6.46 -20.37
C GLY A 96 -1.50 6.15 -21.64
N LYS A 97 -1.22 4.87 -21.91
CA LYS A 97 -0.48 4.41 -23.08
C LYS A 97 -1.19 4.76 -24.39
N ALA A 98 -2.50 4.54 -24.47
CA ALA A 98 -3.32 4.84 -25.65
C ALA A 98 -3.33 6.34 -25.99
N HIS A 99 -3.18 7.22 -25.00
CA HIS A 99 -3.18 8.67 -25.19
C HIS A 99 -1.78 9.29 -25.16
N GLY A 100 -0.72 8.49 -25.00
CA GLY A 100 0.66 8.97 -24.91
C GLY A 100 0.91 9.85 -23.67
N LYS A 101 0.21 9.62 -22.56
CA LYS A 101 0.27 10.42 -21.34
C LYS A 101 0.49 9.56 -20.10
N PRO A 102 1.18 10.09 -19.06
CA PRO A 102 1.31 9.41 -17.78
C PRO A 102 -0.06 9.35 -17.06
N VAL A 103 -0.23 8.36 -16.20
CA VAL A 103 -1.47 8.13 -15.46
C VAL A 103 -1.89 9.37 -14.66
N CYS A 104 -0.97 10.08 -13.99
CA CYS A 104 -1.31 11.29 -13.23
C CYS A 104 -1.95 12.40 -14.08
N ASP A 105 -1.57 12.53 -15.36
CA ASP A 105 -2.19 13.48 -16.29
C ASP A 105 -3.58 12.97 -16.74
N MET A 106 -3.75 11.65 -16.91
CA MET A 106 -5.04 11.03 -17.28
C MET A 106 -6.07 11.06 -16.15
N LEU A 107 -5.62 11.09 -14.90
CA LEU A 107 -6.50 11.25 -13.73
C LEU A 107 -7.16 12.64 -13.66
N GLY A 108 -6.70 13.60 -14.44
CA GLY A 108 -7.20 14.97 -14.51
C GLY A 108 -6.11 16.03 -14.35
N GLY A 109 -4.85 15.63 -14.41
CA GLY A 109 -3.68 16.49 -14.25
C GLY A 109 -3.08 16.43 -12.84
N ARG A 110 -1.86 16.90 -12.76
CA ARG A 110 -1.10 16.92 -11.50
C ARG A 110 -1.42 18.17 -10.68
N SER A 111 -1.56 18.01 -9.38
CA SER A 111 -1.64 19.13 -8.43
C SER A 111 -0.25 19.56 -7.92
N ARG A 112 0.77 18.71 -8.12
CA ARG A 112 2.17 18.92 -7.73
C ARG A 112 3.11 18.10 -8.62
N ASP A 113 4.40 18.48 -8.68
CA ASP A 113 5.41 17.75 -9.45
C ASP A 113 6.17 16.71 -8.62
N ARG A 114 6.09 16.79 -7.29
CA ARG A 114 6.73 15.89 -6.33
C ARG A 114 5.94 15.88 -5.03
N ILE A 115 6.12 14.83 -4.24
CA ILE A 115 5.51 14.71 -2.92
C ILE A 115 6.51 14.15 -1.92
N ARG A 116 6.47 14.65 -0.68
CA ARG A 116 7.23 14.11 0.45
C ARG A 116 6.94 12.62 0.63
N VAL A 117 7.98 11.84 0.98
CA VAL A 117 7.83 10.43 1.37
C VAL A 117 8.11 10.23 2.85
N TYR A 118 7.52 9.19 3.42
CA TYR A 118 8.03 8.56 4.63
C TYR A 118 8.52 7.16 4.32
N ASN A 119 9.38 6.62 5.20
CA ASN A 119 9.89 5.27 5.05
C ASN A 119 9.15 4.30 5.99
N THR A 120 8.51 3.31 5.44
CA THR A 120 8.09 2.13 6.19
C THR A 120 9.31 1.27 6.40
N CYS A 121 9.67 1.07 7.69
CA CYS A 121 10.96 0.51 8.07
C CYS A 121 10.96 -1.03 7.99
N ALA A 122 10.62 -1.57 6.82
CA ALA A 122 10.73 -2.99 6.51
C ALA A 122 12.17 -3.35 6.10
N GLY A 123 12.56 -4.61 6.33
CA GLY A 123 13.80 -5.17 5.81
C GLY A 123 13.62 -5.77 4.42
N TYR A 124 14.72 -6.08 3.74
CA TYR A 124 14.73 -6.59 2.37
C TYR A 124 13.86 -7.85 2.18
N ARG A 125 13.83 -8.74 3.19
CA ARG A 125 13.06 -9.99 3.14
C ARG A 125 11.68 -9.93 3.79
N TYR A 126 11.27 -8.77 4.26
CA TYR A 126 9.98 -8.62 4.93
C TYR A 126 8.85 -9.17 4.08
N ILE A 127 8.14 -10.21 4.58
CA ILE A 127 7.00 -10.92 3.95
C ILE A 127 7.18 -11.30 2.47
N ARG A 128 8.42 -11.38 1.97
CA ARG A 128 8.74 -11.59 0.56
C ARG A 128 8.36 -12.98 0.07
N ASP A 129 8.88 -14.02 0.72
CA ASP A 129 8.79 -15.43 0.32
C ASP A 129 7.75 -16.24 1.10
N SER A 130 6.96 -15.59 1.93
CA SER A 130 5.95 -16.24 2.76
C SER A 130 4.53 -15.78 2.47
N ARG A 131 3.59 -16.74 2.43
CA ARG A 131 2.17 -16.49 2.19
C ARG A 131 1.41 -16.00 3.42
N ALA A 132 2.06 -15.91 4.57
CA ALA A 132 1.45 -15.49 5.82
C ALA A 132 2.22 -14.32 6.42
N GLN A 133 1.52 -13.26 6.79
CA GLN A 133 2.10 -12.15 7.53
C GLN A 133 2.15 -12.53 9.02
N LYS A 134 3.36 -12.78 9.54
CA LYS A 134 3.65 -13.13 10.93
C LYS A 134 5.03 -12.61 11.31
N VAL A 135 5.27 -12.42 12.60
CA VAL A 135 6.58 -12.03 13.12
C VAL A 135 7.70 -12.98 12.64
N ALA A 136 7.41 -14.28 12.55
CA ALA A 136 8.35 -15.28 12.04
C ALA A 136 8.76 -15.07 10.56
N ASN A 137 8.03 -14.25 9.79
CA ASN A 137 8.26 -13.98 8.37
C ASN A 137 8.83 -12.57 8.12
N TRP A 138 9.31 -11.91 9.15
CA TRP A 138 9.92 -10.59 9.02
C TRP A 138 11.31 -10.60 8.39
N GLY A 139 11.94 -11.78 8.25
CA GLY A 139 13.28 -11.92 7.68
C GLY A 139 14.41 -11.46 8.60
N ILE A 140 14.15 -11.33 9.90
CA ILE A 140 15.16 -10.91 10.90
C ILE A 140 16.33 -11.90 10.89
N GLY A 141 17.57 -11.36 10.93
CA GLY A 141 18.80 -12.15 10.86
C GLY A 141 19.19 -12.62 9.47
N GLN A 142 18.48 -12.15 8.43
CA GLN A 142 18.72 -12.51 7.04
C GLN A 142 19.00 -11.25 6.20
N ALA A 143 20.01 -10.48 6.63
CA ALA A 143 20.38 -9.23 5.96
C ALA A 143 20.75 -9.48 4.50
N GLU A 144 20.02 -8.86 3.59
CA GLU A 144 20.29 -8.81 2.16
C GLU A 144 19.99 -7.39 1.64
N GLY A 145 20.79 -6.89 0.71
CA GLY A 145 20.64 -5.54 0.19
C GLY A 145 21.23 -4.45 1.10
N ASP A 146 20.97 -3.19 0.75
CA ASP A 146 21.63 -2.04 1.36
C ASP A 146 21.00 -1.60 2.70
N TYR A 147 19.74 -2.00 2.94
CA TYR A 147 18.96 -1.52 4.09
C TYR A 147 18.20 -2.65 4.78
N GLU A 148 18.44 -2.79 6.10
CA GLU A 148 17.70 -3.67 7.01
C GLU A 148 17.01 -2.83 8.07
N ASP A 149 16.06 -1.99 7.62
CA ASP A 149 15.42 -0.99 8.47
C ASP A 149 14.57 -1.61 9.58
N LEU A 150 14.07 -2.85 9.39
CA LEU A 150 13.31 -3.54 10.41
C LEU A 150 14.18 -3.93 11.62
N GLU A 151 15.33 -4.55 11.38
CA GLU A 151 16.29 -4.82 12.45
C GLU A 151 16.81 -3.52 13.08
N ALA A 152 17.04 -2.51 12.23
CA ALA A 152 17.52 -1.22 12.69
C ALA A 152 16.51 -0.55 13.63
N PHE A 153 15.19 -0.51 13.33
CA PHE A 153 14.26 0.13 14.26
C PHE A 153 14.09 -0.66 15.56
N LEU A 154 14.26 -1.98 15.55
CA LEU A 154 14.18 -2.80 16.75
C LEU A 154 15.39 -2.61 17.70
N HIS A 155 16.58 -2.37 17.13
CA HIS A 155 17.83 -2.42 17.91
C HIS A 155 18.62 -1.10 17.88
N HIS A 156 18.61 -0.36 16.76
CA HIS A 156 19.44 0.82 16.46
C HIS A 156 18.60 1.95 15.86
N ALA A 157 17.44 2.24 16.48
CA ALA A 157 16.45 3.19 15.94
C ALA A 157 16.98 4.63 15.83
N ASP A 158 17.97 5.01 16.65
CA ASP A 158 18.71 6.27 16.60
C ASP A 158 19.56 6.37 15.32
N ASP A 159 20.35 5.35 15.01
CA ASP A 159 21.18 5.31 13.79
C ASP A 159 20.27 5.29 12.53
N LEU A 160 19.18 4.54 12.57
CA LEU A 160 18.20 4.53 11.51
C LEU A 160 17.60 5.92 11.24
N ALA A 161 17.22 6.64 12.30
CA ALA A 161 16.66 7.98 12.16
C ALA A 161 17.67 8.95 11.52
N HIS A 162 18.96 8.89 11.92
CA HIS A 162 20.03 9.67 11.29
C HIS A 162 20.19 9.31 9.80
N SER A 163 20.26 8.03 9.47
CA SER A 163 20.39 7.53 8.08
C SER A 163 19.25 8.01 7.17
N LEU A 164 18.02 8.04 7.68
CA LEU A 164 16.88 8.56 6.93
C LEU A 164 16.96 10.07 6.72
N LEU A 165 17.32 10.82 7.76
CA LEU A 165 17.49 12.28 7.67
C LEU A 165 18.60 12.69 6.71
N GLU A 166 19.69 11.93 6.60
CA GLU A 166 20.75 12.15 5.62
C GLU A 166 20.24 12.05 4.17
N GLN A 167 19.24 11.21 3.93
CA GLN A 167 18.55 11.09 2.65
C GLN A 167 17.41 12.13 2.45
N GLY A 168 17.18 12.99 3.45
CA GLY A 168 16.10 13.96 3.47
C GLY A 168 14.74 13.37 3.83
N ILE A 169 14.68 12.10 4.22
CA ILE A 169 13.44 11.43 4.64
C ILE A 169 13.18 11.80 6.11
N THR A 170 12.11 12.55 6.35
CA THR A 170 11.80 13.11 7.67
C THR A 170 10.60 12.43 8.34
N GLY A 171 10.12 11.30 7.82
CA GLY A 171 9.08 10.47 8.39
C GLY A 171 9.45 9.00 8.33
N MET A 172 9.14 8.26 9.39
CA MET A 172 9.36 6.82 9.47
C MET A 172 8.18 6.12 10.14
N LYS A 173 7.81 4.93 9.63
CA LYS A 173 6.75 4.08 10.19
C LYS A 173 7.38 2.82 10.78
N ILE A 174 7.03 2.52 12.05
CA ILE A 174 7.55 1.38 12.82
C ILE A 174 6.41 0.68 13.57
N TRP A 175 6.59 -0.65 13.83
CA TRP A 175 5.58 -1.51 14.46
C TRP A 175 6.14 -2.43 15.56
N PRO A 176 6.80 -1.88 16.59
CA PRO A 176 7.47 -2.68 17.61
C PRO A 176 6.51 -3.45 18.54
N PHE A 177 5.21 -3.18 18.46
CA PHE A 177 4.20 -3.81 19.32
C PHE A 177 3.70 -5.17 18.79
N ASP A 178 3.95 -5.51 17.53
CA ASP A 178 3.38 -6.69 16.87
C ASP A 178 3.79 -8.02 17.52
N VAL A 179 5.01 -8.11 18.03
CA VAL A 179 5.49 -9.32 18.74
C VAL A 179 4.58 -9.65 19.93
N ALA A 180 4.22 -8.65 20.73
CA ALA A 180 3.32 -8.82 21.87
C ALA A 180 1.87 -9.08 21.41
N ALA A 181 1.46 -8.41 20.31
CA ALA A 181 0.14 -8.62 19.72
C ALA A 181 -0.04 -10.05 19.21
N GLU A 182 0.94 -10.58 18.46
CA GLU A 182 0.89 -11.97 17.97
C GLU A 182 0.84 -12.98 19.11
N ARG A 183 1.68 -12.80 20.14
CA ARG A 183 1.69 -13.67 21.33
C ARG A 183 0.35 -13.72 22.05
N SER A 184 -0.31 -12.57 22.18
CA SER A 184 -1.50 -12.41 23.04
C SER A 184 -2.82 -12.34 22.27
N ASN A 185 -2.80 -12.46 20.93
CA ASN A 185 -3.93 -12.10 20.06
C ASN A 185 -4.45 -10.67 20.30
N GLY A 186 -3.57 -9.76 20.68
CA GLY A 186 -3.89 -8.35 20.93
C GLY A 186 -4.66 -8.08 22.23
N TYR A 187 -4.73 -9.03 23.16
CA TYR A 187 -5.47 -8.85 24.41
C TYR A 187 -4.61 -8.49 25.61
N ASP A 188 -3.28 -8.60 25.50
CA ASP A 188 -2.37 -8.32 26.61
C ASP A 188 -0.98 -7.90 26.13
N ILE A 189 -0.35 -7.02 26.90
CA ILE A 189 1.07 -6.68 26.80
C ILE A 189 1.62 -6.55 28.22
N SER A 190 2.67 -7.32 28.52
CA SER A 190 3.34 -7.27 29.83
C SER A 190 4.11 -5.95 30.00
N PRO A 191 4.43 -5.55 31.24
CA PRO A 191 5.24 -4.36 31.49
C PRO A 191 6.62 -4.39 30.80
N ASP A 192 7.24 -5.56 30.69
CA ASP A 192 8.55 -5.72 30.07
C ASP A 192 8.46 -5.61 28.54
N GLU A 193 7.46 -6.26 27.92
CA GLU A 193 7.20 -6.12 26.49
C GLU A 193 6.88 -4.66 26.12
N LEU A 194 6.05 -3.98 26.92
CA LEU A 194 5.73 -2.58 26.69
C LEU A 194 6.98 -1.69 26.75
N ARG A 195 7.84 -1.90 27.76
CA ARG A 195 9.09 -1.16 27.91
C ARG A 195 10.00 -1.37 26.68
N THR A 196 10.20 -2.62 26.25
CA THR A 196 11.00 -2.96 25.08
C THR A 196 10.40 -2.33 23.81
N ALA A 197 9.09 -2.40 23.61
CA ALA A 197 8.44 -1.81 22.43
C ALA A 197 8.48 -0.28 22.41
N LEU A 198 8.66 0.38 23.55
CA LEU A 198 8.82 1.84 23.63
C LEU A 198 10.27 2.31 23.43
N GLU A 199 11.26 1.45 23.58
CA GLU A 199 12.69 1.81 23.42
C GLU A 199 13.01 2.47 22.07
N PRO A 200 12.51 2.01 20.91
CA PRO A 200 12.76 2.67 19.62
C PRO A 200 12.33 4.13 19.62
N PHE A 201 11.16 4.44 20.18
CA PHE A 201 10.64 5.82 20.23
C PHE A 201 11.54 6.72 21.10
N ALA A 202 11.98 6.22 22.26
CA ALA A 202 12.88 6.95 23.14
C ALA A 202 14.23 7.21 22.46
N LYS A 203 14.80 6.21 21.78
CA LYS A 203 16.07 6.35 21.04
C LYS A 203 15.95 7.41 19.92
N ILE A 204 14.89 7.34 19.10
CA ILE A 204 14.66 8.31 18.02
C ILE A 204 14.51 9.72 18.59
N ARG A 205 13.67 9.92 19.61
CA ARG A 205 13.47 11.26 20.21
C ARG A 205 14.73 11.81 20.87
N HIS A 206 15.52 10.96 21.51
CA HIS A 206 16.79 11.36 22.09
C HIS A 206 17.82 11.79 21.02
N ALA A 207 17.90 11.05 19.91
CA ALA A 207 18.89 11.27 18.86
C ALA A 207 18.57 12.48 17.97
N VAL A 208 17.33 12.62 17.53
CA VAL A 208 16.94 13.58 16.48
C VAL A 208 15.81 14.53 16.87
N GLY A 209 15.19 14.35 18.05
CA GLY A 209 14.07 15.16 18.52
C GLY A 209 12.87 15.10 17.56
N ASP A 210 12.24 16.25 17.32
CA ASP A 210 11.08 16.39 16.44
C ASP A 210 11.45 16.56 14.95
N LYS A 211 12.71 16.34 14.56
CA LYS A 211 13.12 16.35 13.15
C LYS A 211 12.57 15.13 12.37
N MET A 212 12.16 14.10 13.08
CA MET A 212 11.59 12.87 12.52
C MET A 212 10.12 12.72 12.95
N ASP A 213 9.20 12.70 12.00
CA ASP A 213 7.83 12.28 12.26
C ASP A 213 7.81 10.76 12.46
N ILE A 214 7.29 10.29 13.58
CA ILE A 214 7.19 8.86 13.88
C ILE A 214 5.75 8.42 13.69
N MET A 215 5.50 7.62 12.66
CA MET A 215 4.25 6.92 12.41
C MET A 215 4.26 5.59 13.14
N VAL A 216 3.16 5.23 13.77
CA VAL A 216 3.05 3.97 14.50
C VAL A 216 2.02 3.09 13.82
N GLU A 217 2.46 1.91 13.37
CA GLU A 217 1.61 0.89 12.81
C GLU A 217 1.21 -0.13 13.89
N PHE A 218 -0.07 -0.52 13.90
CA PHE A 218 -0.61 -1.54 14.80
C PHE A 218 -1.27 -2.72 14.06
N HIS A 219 -1.33 -2.66 12.72
CA HIS A 219 -1.86 -3.71 11.83
C HIS A 219 -3.25 -4.24 12.24
N SER A 220 -4.08 -3.44 12.87
CA SER A 220 -5.39 -3.89 13.40
C SER A 220 -5.31 -5.11 14.34
N LEU A 221 -4.17 -5.36 14.99
CA LEU A 221 -3.97 -6.58 15.79
C LEU A 221 -4.55 -6.48 17.20
N TRP A 222 -4.73 -5.29 17.73
CA TRP A 222 -5.06 -5.06 19.13
C TRP A 222 -6.57 -5.04 19.41
N SER A 223 -6.93 -5.33 20.65
CA SER A 223 -8.25 -4.98 21.18
C SER A 223 -8.31 -3.51 21.55
N LEU A 224 -9.48 -2.89 21.48
CA LEU A 224 -9.65 -1.47 21.83
C LEU A 224 -9.09 -1.11 23.22
N PRO A 225 -9.31 -1.88 24.32
CA PRO A 225 -8.73 -1.56 25.62
C PRO A 225 -7.20 -1.55 25.61
N MET A 226 -6.56 -2.45 24.88
CA MET A 226 -5.10 -2.48 24.78
C MET A 226 -4.58 -1.35 23.91
N ALA A 227 -5.21 -1.09 22.77
CA ALA A 227 -4.85 0.04 21.91
C ALA A 227 -4.89 1.37 22.70
N LYS A 228 -5.90 1.59 23.53
CA LYS A 228 -5.99 2.77 24.42
C LYS A 228 -4.82 2.84 25.42
N LYS A 229 -4.41 1.70 25.99
CA LYS A 229 -3.24 1.63 26.89
C LYS A 229 -1.96 2.00 26.14
N LEU A 230 -1.79 1.50 24.91
CA LEU A 230 -0.64 1.81 24.04
C LEU A 230 -0.62 3.28 23.63
N ALA A 231 -1.78 3.85 23.25
CA ALA A 231 -1.90 5.27 22.94
C ALA A 231 -1.48 6.17 24.13
N GLY A 232 -1.87 5.79 25.35
CA GLY A 232 -1.43 6.47 26.58
C GLY A 232 0.09 6.41 26.78
N ALA A 233 0.69 5.25 26.55
CA ALA A 233 2.14 5.06 26.66
C ALA A 233 2.94 5.82 25.60
N LEU A 234 2.38 5.97 24.39
CA LEU A 234 3.00 6.71 23.30
C LEU A 234 2.86 8.24 23.42
N ALA A 235 2.01 8.72 24.33
CA ALA A 235 1.68 10.15 24.43
C ALA A 235 2.88 11.08 24.73
N GLU A 236 3.97 10.55 25.30
CA GLU A 236 5.20 11.30 25.58
C GLU A 236 6.13 11.46 24.37
N PHE A 237 5.95 10.61 23.35
CA PHE A 237 6.86 10.57 22.19
C PHE A 237 6.39 11.46 21.03
N ASN A 238 5.29 12.19 21.14
CA ASN A 238 4.77 13.07 20.08
C ASN A 238 4.74 12.38 18.70
N THR A 239 4.09 11.19 18.64
CA THR A 239 3.95 10.41 17.40
C THR A 239 3.02 11.12 16.42
N TYR A 240 3.27 10.98 15.11
CA TYR A 240 2.57 11.72 14.06
C TYR A 240 1.16 11.17 13.84
N TRP A 241 1.06 9.86 13.57
CA TRP A 241 -0.22 9.15 13.54
C TRP A 241 -0.14 7.75 14.15
N HIS A 242 -1.30 7.22 14.50
CA HIS A 242 -1.51 5.83 14.84
C HIS A 242 -2.34 5.19 13.73
N GLU A 243 -1.74 4.23 13.03
CA GLU A 243 -2.32 3.52 11.91
C GLU A 243 -2.95 2.23 12.37
N ASP A 244 -4.20 1.98 11.94
CA ASP A 244 -4.98 0.79 12.25
C ASP A 244 -4.85 0.32 13.71
N PRO A 245 -5.17 1.19 14.69
CA PRO A 245 -4.75 1.02 16.08
C PRO A 245 -5.34 -0.20 16.79
N PHE A 246 -6.42 -0.75 16.26
CA PHE A 246 -7.09 -1.94 16.79
C PHE A 246 -7.92 -2.61 15.68
N ARG A 247 -8.55 -3.75 15.98
CA ARG A 247 -9.45 -4.44 15.04
C ARG A 247 -10.63 -3.54 14.67
N LEU A 248 -10.70 -3.15 13.39
CA LEU A 248 -11.67 -2.19 12.88
C LEU A 248 -13.03 -2.81 12.51
N ASP A 249 -13.40 -3.95 13.09
CA ASP A 249 -14.71 -4.59 12.88
C ASP A 249 -15.89 -3.65 13.23
N ASN A 250 -15.67 -2.75 14.19
CA ASN A 250 -16.56 -1.63 14.48
C ASN A 250 -15.80 -0.31 14.34
N ILE A 251 -15.87 0.30 13.16
CA ILE A 251 -15.17 1.55 12.88
C ILE A 251 -15.60 2.71 13.80
N GLY A 252 -16.80 2.64 14.37
CA GLY A 252 -17.31 3.62 15.32
C GLY A 252 -16.48 3.72 16.61
N ASP A 253 -15.77 2.66 17.00
CA ASP A 253 -14.93 2.61 18.19
C ASP A 253 -13.69 3.51 18.07
N LEU A 254 -13.35 3.98 16.87
CA LEU A 254 -12.32 5.01 16.66
C LEU A 254 -12.63 6.31 17.41
N LYS A 255 -13.90 6.63 17.65
CA LYS A 255 -14.29 7.79 18.46
C LYS A 255 -13.82 7.67 19.91
N GLU A 256 -13.91 6.46 20.48
CA GLU A 256 -13.43 6.20 21.83
C GLU A 256 -11.90 6.19 21.87
N TYR A 257 -11.26 5.55 20.88
CA TYR A 257 -9.81 5.54 20.77
C TYR A 257 -9.21 6.95 20.69
N ALA A 258 -9.75 7.80 19.84
CA ALA A 258 -9.28 9.17 19.63
C ALA A 258 -9.28 10.03 20.90
N GLN A 259 -10.12 9.73 21.90
CA GLN A 259 -10.11 10.41 23.20
C GLN A 259 -8.87 10.07 24.04
N HIS A 260 -8.17 9.00 23.70
CA HIS A 260 -6.99 8.52 24.43
C HIS A 260 -5.68 8.73 23.63
N SER A 261 -5.77 9.01 22.34
CA SER A 261 -4.62 9.28 21.48
C SER A 261 -4.39 10.77 21.34
N LYS A 262 -3.11 11.19 21.40
CA LYS A 262 -2.67 12.53 21.00
C LYS A 262 -2.27 12.61 19.52
N ALA A 263 -1.97 11.45 18.91
CA ALA A 263 -1.64 11.34 17.50
C ALA A 263 -2.91 11.31 16.65
N TRP A 264 -2.78 11.64 15.37
CA TRP A 264 -3.86 11.49 14.42
C TRP A 264 -4.26 10.02 14.28
N VAL A 265 -5.55 9.77 14.08
CA VAL A 265 -6.06 8.46 13.69
C VAL A 265 -5.84 8.31 12.20
N CYS A 266 -5.11 7.27 11.79
CA CYS A 266 -4.90 6.90 10.40
C CYS A 266 -5.56 5.55 10.14
N ALA A 267 -6.44 5.47 9.16
CA ALA A 267 -7.10 4.22 8.76
C ALA A 267 -7.60 4.32 7.31
N SER A 268 -7.72 3.26 6.59
CA SER A 268 -7.14 1.95 6.80
C SER A 268 -6.76 1.38 5.45
N GLU A 269 -5.61 0.75 5.37
CA GLU A 269 -5.19 0.00 4.18
C GLU A 269 -6.20 -1.10 3.80
N THR A 270 -6.92 -1.63 4.79
CA THR A 270 -7.87 -2.72 4.60
C THR A 270 -9.29 -2.26 4.24
N LEU A 271 -9.58 -0.96 4.24
CA LEU A 271 -10.87 -0.43 3.77
C LEU A 271 -10.94 -0.43 2.23
N SER A 272 -12.11 -0.75 1.71
CA SER A 272 -12.33 -0.78 0.26
C SER A 272 -13.58 -0.03 -0.15
N TYR A 273 -13.53 0.55 -1.35
CA TYR A 273 -14.57 1.37 -1.95
C TYR A 273 -14.98 2.59 -1.13
N THR A 274 -15.60 3.53 -1.78
CA THR A 274 -16.05 4.79 -1.18
C THR A 274 -16.98 4.62 0.02
N HIS A 275 -17.78 3.55 0.07
CA HIS A 275 -18.74 3.36 1.16
C HIS A 275 -18.05 3.08 2.51
N ALA A 276 -16.95 2.32 2.54
CA ALA A 276 -16.22 2.04 3.77
C ALA A 276 -15.48 3.30 4.27
N PHE A 277 -14.87 4.05 3.35
CA PHE A 277 -14.23 5.33 3.69
C PHE A 277 -15.24 6.39 4.15
N ARG A 278 -16.48 6.39 3.60
CA ARG A 278 -17.54 7.24 4.11
C ARG A 278 -17.82 6.93 5.58
N GLU A 279 -17.98 5.66 5.94
CA GLU A 279 -18.21 5.24 7.33
C GLU A 279 -17.07 5.69 8.26
N TYR A 280 -15.83 5.61 7.79
CA TYR A 280 -14.67 6.12 8.52
C TYR A 280 -14.73 7.64 8.71
N LEU A 281 -14.99 8.40 7.65
CA LEU A 281 -15.07 9.86 7.69
C LEU A 281 -16.23 10.34 8.59
N GLU A 282 -17.38 9.66 8.57
CA GLU A 282 -18.54 9.93 9.41
C GLU A 282 -18.27 9.72 10.92
N THR A 283 -17.16 9.07 11.29
CA THR A 283 -16.72 9.01 12.69
C THR A 283 -16.35 10.39 13.23
N GLY A 284 -15.93 11.32 12.36
CA GLY A 284 -15.49 12.67 12.75
C GLY A 284 -14.12 12.73 13.42
N VAL A 285 -13.39 11.61 13.49
CA VAL A 285 -12.04 11.53 14.10
C VAL A 285 -10.96 11.09 13.11
N ALA A 286 -11.31 10.99 11.84
CA ALA A 286 -10.38 10.67 10.78
C ALA A 286 -9.31 11.77 10.66
N GLY A 287 -8.07 11.42 10.96
CA GLY A 287 -6.92 12.31 10.78
C GLY A 287 -6.28 12.15 9.40
N VAL A 288 -6.17 10.91 8.92
CA VAL A 288 -5.67 10.54 7.60
C VAL A 288 -6.50 9.39 7.05
N ALA A 289 -6.98 9.51 5.82
CA ALA A 289 -7.59 8.41 5.11
C ALA A 289 -6.48 7.66 4.34
N MET A 290 -6.03 6.55 4.89
CA MET A 290 -5.07 5.68 4.26
C MET A 290 -5.81 4.67 3.38
N LEU A 291 -5.35 4.52 2.16
CA LEU A 291 -5.93 3.58 1.20
C LEU A 291 -4.81 2.84 0.46
N ASP A 292 -5.01 1.57 0.20
CA ASP A 292 -4.12 0.80 -0.68
C ASP A 292 -4.75 0.66 -2.06
N LEU A 293 -4.05 1.08 -3.11
CA LEU A 293 -4.57 1.05 -4.48
C LEU A 293 -4.82 -0.36 -4.99
N SER A 294 -4.12 -1.35 -4.47
CA SER A 294 -4.31 -2.76 -4.82
C SER A 294 -5.45 -3.43 -4.04
N TRP A 295 -6.01 -2.74 -3.02
CA TRP A 295 -7.05 -3.28 -2.14
C TRP A 295 -8.33 -2.44 -2.07
N CYS A 296 -8.27 -1.15 -2.40
CA CYS A 296 -9.43 -0.26 -2.26
C CYS A 296 -10.39 -0.27 -3.46
N GLY A 297 -10.04 -0.93 -4.56
CA GLY A 297 -10.78 -0.92 -5.82
C GLY A 297 -10.04 -0.22 -6.97
N GLY A 298 -8.73 -0.02 -6.83
CA GLY A 298 -7.87 0.56 -7.85
C GLY A 298 -7.87 2.09 -7.87
N LEU A 299 -7.28 2.66 -8.90
CA LEU A 299 -7.18 4.11 -9.12
C LEU A 299 -8.55 4.79 -9.27
N THR A 300 -9.52 4.09 -9.87
CA THR A 300 -10.89 4.60 -10.04
C THR A 300 -11.54 4.89 -8.69
N GLU A 301 -11.47 3.95 -7.74
CA GLU A 301 -12.03 4.16 -6.41
C GLU A 301 -11.16 5.09 -5.57
N ALA A 302 -9.82 5.01 -5.69
CA ALA A 302 -8.90 5.91 -4.98
C ALA A 302 -9.22 7.39 -5.26
N ARG A 303 -9.52 7.75 -6.52
CA ARG A 303 -9.95 9.12 -6.89
C ARG A 303 -11.24 9.53 -6.18
N LYS A 304 -12.22 8.63 -6.14
CA LYS A 304 -13.51 8.89 -5.47
C LYS A 304 -13.33 9.02 -3.96
N ILE A 305 -12.49 8.18 -3.36
CA ILE A 305 -12.13 8.25 -1.93
C ILE A 305 -11.43 9.57 -1.62
N ALA A 306 -10.45 9.99 -2.45
CA ALA A 306 -9.76 11.26 -2.25
C ALA A 306 -10.72 12.46 -2.34
N ALA A 307 -11.61 12.49 -3.33
CA ALA A 307 -12.61 13.56 -3.47
C ALA A 307 -13.60 13.57 -2.29
N LEU A 308 -13.99 12.40 -1.80
CA LEU A 308 -14.82 12.28 -0.61
C LEU A 308 -14.10 12.82 0.64
N ALA A 309 -12.85 12.37 0.87
CA ALA A 309 -12.04 12.83 2.00
C ALA A 309 -11.75 14.35 1.95
N GLU A 310 -11.53 14.91 0.74
CA GLU A 310 -11.35 16.36 0.54
C GLU A 310 -12.57 17.15 1.02
N ALA A 311 -13.78 16.66 0.77
CA ALA A 311 -15.01 17.30 1.23
C ALA A 311 -15.14 17.33 2.77
N TRP A 312 -14.44 16.45 3.47
CA TRP A 312 -14.34 16.39 4.93
C TRP A 312 -13.07 17.08 5.46
N HIS A 313 -12.27 17.72 4.61
CA HIS A 313 -10.96 18.28 4.94
C HIS A 313 -9.98 17.26 5.54
N VAL A 314 -10.12 15.99 5.16
CA VAL A 314 -9.24 14.89 5.58
C VAL A 314 -8.22 14.62 4.46
N PRO A 315 -6.92 14.59 4.77
CA PRO A 315 -5.91 14.22 3.80
C PRO A 315 -5.94 12.72 3.52
N VAL A 316 -5.41 12.34 2.35
CA VAL A 316 -5.15 10.94 2.00
C VAL A 316 -3.65 10.65 2.02
N ALA A 317 -3.28 9.43 2.39
CA ALA A 317 -1.94 8.88 2.26
C ALA A 317 -2.06 7.46 1.69
N PRO A 318 -1.55 7.18 0.49
CA PRO A 318 -1.57 5.82 -0.05
C PRO A 318 -0.62 4.91 0.72
N HIS A 319 -1.13 3.74 1.13
CA HIS A 319 -0.32 2.65 1.66
C HIS A 319 0.55 2.04 0.55
N ASP A 320 1.78 1.69 0.86
CA ASP A 320 2.70 0.95 -0.01
C ASP A 320 3.70 0.10 0.78
N CYS A 321 3.43 -1.16 0.86
CA CYS A 321 4.38 -2.21 1.26
C CYS A 321 4.05 -3.49 0.48
N THR A 322 3.73 -3.34 -0.81
CA THR A 322 3.08 -4.37 -1.63
C THR A 322 3.91 -4.79 -2.83
N GLY A 323 4.15 -3.89 -3.79
CA GLY A 323 4.92 -4.22 -4.98
C GLY A 323 5.20 -3.01 -5.87
N PRO A 324 6.11 -3.15 -6.85
CA PRO A 324 6.63 -2.02 -7.63
C PRO A 324 5.60 -1.34 -8.52
N VAL A 325 4.59 -2.09 -9.02
CA VAL A 325 3.56 -1.52 -9.91
C VAL A 325 2.53 -0.74 -9.11
N VAL A 326 2.14 -1.25 -7.93
CA VAL A 326 1.26 -0.51 -6.99
C VAL A 326 1.97 0.74 -6.49
N TYR A 327 3.26 0.65 -6.15
CA TYR A 327 4.06 1.83 -5.76
C TYR A 327 4.04 2.92 -6.83
N ALA A 328 4.26 2.56 -8.10
CA ALA A 328 4.18 3.52 -9.20
C ALA A 328 2.77 4.13 -9.34
N ALA A 329 1.72 3.30 -9.28
CA ALA A 329 0.34 3.77 -9.34
C ALA A 329 0.01 4.73 -8.18
N SER A 330 0.47 4.42 -6.97
CA SER A 330 0.31 5.26 -5.77
C SER A 330 1.03 6.60 -5.91
N CYS A 331 2.24 6.61 -6.46
CA CYS A 331 2.96 7.85 -6.77
C CYS A 331 2.22 8.71 -7.80
N HIS A 332 1.70 8.13 -8.89
CA HIS A 332 0.88 8.86 -9.85
C HIS A 332 -0.39 9.45 -9.21
N PHE A 333 -1.06 8.67 -8.38
CA PHE A 333 -2.22 9.13 -7.62
C PHE A 333 -1.88 10.29 -6.67
N SER A 334 -0.79 10.18 -5.92
CA SER A 334 -0.33 11.21 -4.97
C SER A 334 0.04 12.52 -5.64
N LEU A 335 0.58 12.48 -6.86
CA LEU A 335 0.84 13.69 -7.64
C LEU A 335 -0.44 14.35 -8.17
N HIS A 336 -1.50 13.56 -8.39
CA HIS A 336 -2.80 14.05 -8.82
C HIS A 336 -3.64 14.58 -7.66
N ALA A 337 -3.83 13.79 -6.60
CA ALA A 337 -4.76 14.10 -5.51
C ALA A 337 -4.33 15.35 -4.74
N ARG A 338 -5.19 16.38 -4.70
CA ARG A 338 -4.89 17.67 -4.07
C ARG A 338 -4.65 17.54 -2.56
N ASN A 339 -5.40 16.65 -1.92
CA ASN A 339 -5.33 16.36 -0.49
C ASN A 339 -4.38 15.21 -0.15
N ALA A 340 -3.54 14.73 -1.08
CA ALA A 340 -2.47 13.81 -0.73
C ALA A 340 -1.46 14.50 0.20
N LEU A 341 -1.26 13.90 1.38
CA LEU A 341 -0.41 14.44 2.45
C LEU A 341 1.04 14.07 2.25
N ILE A 342 1.27 12.78 2.03
CA ILE A 342 2.60 12.15 1.98
C ILE A 342 2.45 10.80 1.27
N GLN A 343 3.53 10.33 0.62
CA GLN A 343 3.57 9.03 -0.03
C GLN A 343 4.38 8.04 0.83
N GLU A 344 3.81 6.87 1.09
CA GLU A 344 4.55 5.76 1.66
C GLU A 344 5.60 5.24 0.70
N SER A 345 6.76 4.86 1.23
CA SER A 345 7.81 4.19 0.49
C SER A 345 8.59 3.25 1.40
N VAL A 346 9.19 2.22 0.82
CA VAL A 346 10.05 1.28 1.54
C VAL A 346 11.42 1.30 0.87
N ARG A 347 12.42 1.97 1.49
CA ARG A 347 13.72 2.12 0.84
C ARG A 347 14.43 0.79 0.59
N ALA A 348 14.27 -0.18 1.47
CA ALA A 348 14.80 -1.53 1.27
C ALA A 348 14.21 -2.21 0.01
N PHE A 349 13.00 -1.83 -0.42
CA PHE A 349 12.34 -2.40 -1.59
C PHE A 349 12.71 -1.65 -2.87
N TYR A 350 12.55 -0.32 -2.89
CA TYR A 350 12.81 0.45 -4.12
C TYR A 350 14.30 0.57 -4.48
N THR A 351 15.22 0.38 -3.53
CA THR A 351 16.66 0.22 -3.83
C THR A 351 17.08 -1.23 -4.04
N GLY A 352 16.26 -2.17 -3.58
CA GLY A 352 16.49 -3.60 -3.63
C GLY A 352 15.60 -4.29 -4.68
N TRP A 353 14.82 -5.27 -4.24
CA TRP A 353 14.16 -6.23 -5.11
C TRP A 353 13.10 -5.66 -6.06
N TYR A 354 12.57 -4.45 -5.85
CA TYR A 354 11.71 -3.81 -6.85
C TYR A 354 12.44 -3.64 -8.19
N THR A 355 13.75 -3.34 -8.14
CA THR A 355 14.58 -3.16 -9.36
C THR A 355 14.79 -4.46 -10.13
N GLU A 356 14.59 -5.62 -9.50
CA GLU A 356 14.69 -6.94 -10.11
C GLU A 356 13.42 -7.33 -10.89
N LEU A 357 12.34 -6.57 -10.75
CA LEU A 357 11.04 -6.92 -11.30
C LEU A 357 10.57 -5.99 -12.42
N VAL A 358 10.96 -4.73 -12.39
CA VAL A 358 10.45 -3.70 -13.31
C VAL A 358 11.55 -2.90 -13.98
N THR A 359 11.21 -2.33 -15.13
CA THR A 359 12.15 -1.58 -15.96
C THR A 359 12.58 -0.24 -15.35
N GLU A 360 11.69 0.41 -14.64
CA GLU A 360 11.90 1.70 -14.00
C GLU A 360 11.04 1.83 -12.74
N LEU A 361 11.46 2.69 -11.82
CA LEU A 361 10.72 3.00 -10.60
C LEU A 361 10.53 4.52 -10.46
N PRO A 362 9.52 4.97 -9.70
CA PRO A 362 9.49 6.33 -9.18
C PRO A 362 10.79 6.65 -8.46
N THR A 363 11.28 7.87 -8.61
CA THR A 363 12.59 8.27 -8.07
C THR A 363 12.42 9.04 -6.77
N VAL A 364 13.00 8.51 -5.70
CA VAL A 364 13.07 9.20 -4.40
C VAL A 364 14.39 9.96 -4.32
N THR A 365 14.29 11.28 -4.11
CA THR A 365 15.46 12.15 -3.96
C THR A 365 15.19 13.19 -2.87
N LYS A 366 16.07 13.28 -1.88
CA LYS A 366 15.97 14.24 -0.76
C LYS A 366 14.60 14.18 -0.06
N GLY A 367 14.09 12.96 0.17
CA GLY A 367 12.82 12.74 0.87
C GLY A 367 11.56 13.09 0.07
N GLU A 368 11.67 13.28 -1.24
CA GLU A 368 10.54 13.51 -2.15
C GLU A 368 10.56 12.50 -3.29
N VAL A 369 9.39 12.07 -3.74
CA VAL A 369 9.22 11.16 -4.89
C VAL A 369 8.70 11.90 -6.10
N THR A 370 9.21 11.50 -7.27
CA THR A 370 8.75 11.91 -8.60
C THR A 370 8.49 10.68 -9.46
N VAL A 371 7.60 10.79 -10.45
CA VAL A 371 7.40 9.75 -11.46
C VAL A 371 8.11 10.14 -12.77
N ASN A 372 8.52 9.15 -13.56
CA ASN A 372 8.85 9.44 -14.95
C ASN A 372 7.57 9.82 -15.70
N MET A 373 7.67 10.67 -16.68
CA MET A 373 6.51 11.19 -17.43
C MET A 373 6.22 10.37 -18.69
N LYS A 374 6.59 9.10 -18.73
CA LYS A 374 6.28 8.16 -19.80
C LYS A 374 4.79 7.81 -19.81
N PRO A 375 4.24 7.37 -20.96
CA PRO A 375 2.84 6.95 -21.04
C PRO A 375 2.49 5.81 -20.07
N GLY A 376 1.28 5.84 -19.56
CA GLY A 376 0.80 4.84 -18.57
C GLY A 376 1.42 5.04 -17.20
N LEU A 377 1.78 3.95 -16.54
CA LEU A 377 2.49 3.94 -15.26
C LEU A 377 3.99 4.25 -15.42
N GLY A 378 4.49 4.26 -16.67
CA GLY A 378 5.88 4.56 -16.97
C GLY A 378 6.86 3.41 -16.69
N LEU A 379 6.36 2.22 -16.44
CA LEU A 379 7.17 1.01 -16.20
C LEU A 379 6.52 -0.23 -16.84
N GLU A 380 7.32 -1.27 -16.99
CA GLU A 380 6.90 -2.61 -17.41
C GLU A 380 7.57 -3.66 -16.53
N LEU A 381 7.00 -4.86 -16.43
CA LEU A 381 7.76 -5.99 -15.89
C LEU A 381 8.95 -6.33 -16.79
N LEU A 382 10.06 -6.69 -16.17
CA LEU A 382 11.22 -7.19 -16.92
C LEU A 382 10.83 -8.44 -17.72
N PRO A 383 11.28 -8.57 -18.98
CA PRO A 383 10.91 -9.72 -19.83
C PRO A 383 11.27 -11.08 -19.23
N GLU A 384 12.31 -11.12 -18.40
CA GLU A 384 12.82 -12.32 -17.74
C GLU A 384 11.81 -12.93 -16.78
N ILE A 385 10.93 -12.11 -16.18
CA ILE A 385 9.92 -12.54 -15.19
C ILE A 385 9.06 -13.68 -15.75
N TRP A 386 8.68 -13.60 -17.03
CA TRP A 386 7.80 -14.56 -17.68
C TRP A 386 8.46 -15.92 -17.93
N ASN A 387 9.79 -15.96 -17.95
CA ASN A 387 10.59 -17.15 -18.25
C ASN A 387 11.33 -17.70 -17.02
N ARG A 388 11.09 -17.14 -15.85
CA ARG A 388 11.72 -17.63 -14.62
C ARG A 388 11.27 -19.05 -14.30
N PRO A 389 12.15 -19.92 -13.76
CA PRO A 389 11.79 -21.29 -13.39
C PRO A 389 10.68 -21.40 -12.34
N ASP A 390 10.52 -20.38 -11.50
CA ASP A 390 9.51 -20.27 -10.45
C ASP A 390 8.25 -19.53 -10.90
N ALA A 391 8.18 -19.08 -12.17
CA ALA A 391 7.02 -18.39 -12.69
C ALA A 391 5.84 -19.33 -12.92
N ILE A 392 4.68 -18.89 -12.47
CA ILE A 392 3.38 -19.52 -12.74
C ILE A 392 2.59 -18.56 -13.60
N VAL A 393 2.43 -18.89 -14.88
CA VAL A 393 1.73 -18.06 -15.86
C VAL A 393 0.38 -18.68 -16.17
N ARG A 394 -0.67 -17.85 -16.17
CA ARG A 394 -2.00 -18.25 -16.61
C ARG A 394 -2.54 -17.28 -17.65
N VAL A 395 -3.27 -17.81 -18.66
CA VAL A 395 -3.80 -17.03 -19.78
C VAL A 395 -5.27 -17.35 -20.00
N SER A 396 -6.07 -16.31 -20.27
CA SER A 396 -7.42 -16.40 -20.82
C SER A 396 -7.50 -15.56 -22.08
N ASP A 397 -7.78 -16.21 -23.21
CA ASP A 397 -7.90 -15.60 -24.54
C ASP A 397 -9.36 -15.51 -24.99
N ALA A 398 -9.62 -14.68 -25.99
CA ALA A 398 -10.86 -14.75 -26.77
C ALA A 398 -10.96 -16.13 -27.44
N ALA A 399 -12.10 -16.82 -27.29
CA ALA A 399 -12.36 -18.10 -27.90
C ALA A 399 -12.43 -18.00 -29.45
#